data_6f445489c711e33ecba0247d41b4ba21
#
_entry.id   6f445489c711e33ecba0247d41b4ba21
#
_cell.length_a   1.000
_cell.length_b   1.000
_cell.length_c   1.000
_cell.angle_alpha   90.00
_cell.angle_beta   90.00
_cell.angle_gamma   90.00
#
_symmetry.space_group_name_H-M   'P 1'
#
loop_
_entity.id
_entity.type
_entity.pdbx_description
1 polymer ?
#
loop_
_entity_poly.entity_id
_entity_poly.type
_entity_poly.pdbx_seq_one_letter_code
_entity_poly.pdbx_strand_id
1 'polypeptide(L)'
;MKYSKSRPQSTQLTLVISMASLAFILALFFQLFVSVKSWGDEIKSQMKVYVYLSDSLQTSDLASTITYFKSRPYLGQKELKPELEFKSKAQIATEFLKSSQEDYQTLLGEENPFKNCLILGIKEEYKNEASFKKIVAEIQARPEV
;
A
#
# COMPACT_ATOMS: atom_id res chain seq x y z
N MET A 1 -37.77 62.90 -25.95
CA MET A 1 -37.14 62.07 -24.94
C MET A 1 -36.72 60.72 -25.57
N LYS A 2 -35.38 60.49 -25.80
CA LYS A 2 -34.87 59.22 -26.32
C LYS A 2 -34.48 58.35 -25.12
N TYR A 3 -35.27 57.34 -24.85
CA TYR A 3 -34.89 56.29 -23.91
C TYR A 3 -33.76 55.45 -24.53
N SER A 4 -32.56 55.58 -24.00
CA SER A 4 -31.42 54.70 -24.31
C SER A 4 -31.72 53.34 -23.74
N LYS A 5 -31.99 52.37 -24.62
CA LYS A 5 -32.17 50.95 -24.30
C LYS A 5 -30.77 50.39 -23.94
N SER A 6 -30.41 50.48 -22.64
CA SER A 6 -29.14 49.96 -22.11
C SER A 6 -29.14 48.43 -22.18
N ARG A 7 -28.31 47.95 -22.97
CA ARG A 7 -27.65 46.64 -23.19
C ARG A 7 -28.01 45.50 -22.20
N PRO A 8 -28.90 44.58 -22.59
CA PRO A 8 -29.04 43.31 -21.84
C PRO A 8 -27.88 42.32 -22.09
N GLN A 9 -27.01 42.58 -23.06
CA GLN A 9 -25.94 41.68 -23.45
C GLN A 9 -24.84 41.50 -22.40
N SER A 10 -24.48 42.58 -21.67
CA SER A 10 -23.44 42.48 -20.64
C SER A 10 -23.84 41.61 -19.43
N THR A 11 -25.11 41.75 -19.02
CA THR A 11 -25.67 40.97 -17.89
C THR A 11 -25.77 39.48 -18.25
N GLN A 12 -26.19 39.16 -19.48
CA GLN A 12 -26.28 37.79 -19.96
C GLN A 12 -24.87 37.15 -20.05
N LEU A 13 -23.88 37.90 -20.55
CA LEU A 13 -22.50 37.42 -20.63
C LEU A 13 -21.91 37.11 -19.24
N THR A 14 -22.15 38.04 -18.28
CA THR A 14 -21.69 37.80 -16.88
C THR A 14 -22.34 36.58 -16.26
N LEU A 15 -23.64 36.36 -16.51
CA LEU A 15 -24.38 35.23 -15.99
C LEU A 15 -23.85 33.90 -16.59
N VAL A 16 -23.59 33.87 -17.89
CA VAL A 16 -22.99 32.68 -18.56
C VAL A 16 -21.59 32.39 -18.01
N ILE A 17 -20.76 33.41 -17.84
CA ILE A 17 -19.42 33.23 -17.27
C ILE A 17 -19.50 32.71 -15.83
N SER A 18 -20.41 33.25 -15.02
CA SER A 18 -20.59 32.78 -13.63
C SER A 18 -21.03 31.32 -13.56
N MET A 19 -22.00 30.93 -14.41
CA MET A 19 -22.45 29.53 -14.48
C MET A 19 -21.37 28.60 -14.99
N ALA A 20 -20.61 29.01 -16.00
CA ALA A 20 -19.47 28.24 -16.52
C ALA A 20 -18.40 28.07 -15.47
N SER A 21 -18.07 29.12 -14.72
CA SER A 21 -17.09 29.06 -13.63
C SER A 21 -17.53 28.11 -12.51
N LEU A 22 -18.80 28.18 -12.11
CA LEU A 22 -19.36 27.28 -11.11
C LEU A 22 -19.30 25.81 -11.58
N ALA A 23 -19.74 25.55 -12.81
CA ALA A 23 -19.68 24.21 -13.40
C ALA A 23 -18.24 23.67 -13.49
N PHE A 24 -17.29 24.53 -13.84
CA PHE A 24 -15.86 24.18 -13.87
C PHE A 24 -15.33 23.80 -12.48
N ILE A 25 -15.66 24.60 -11.45
CA ILE A 25 -15.25 24.30 -10.08
C ILE A 25 -15.84 22.97 -9.61
N LEU A 26 -17.10 22.71 -9.86
CA LEU A 26 -17.74 21.44 -9.52
C LEU A 26 -17.09 20.25 -10.25
N ALA A 27 -16.75 20.41 -11.52
CA ALA A 27 -16.04 19.40 -12.29
C ALA A 27 -14.63 19.10 -11.70
N LEU A 28 -13.90 20.12 -11.27
CA LEU A 28 -12.62 19.96 -10.58
C LEU A 28 -12.77 19.21 -9.26
N PHE A 29 -13.76 19.54 -8.45
CA PHE A 29 -14.02 18.81 -7.20
C PHE A 29 -14.36 17.35 -7.45
N PHE A 30 -15.20 17.08 -8.46
CA PHE A 30 -15.54 15.71 -8.84
C PHE A 30 -14.30 14.93 -9.30
N GLN A 31 -13.46 15.54 -10.13
CA GLN A 31 -12.20 14.96 -10.61
C GLN A 31 -11.26 14.63 -9.43
N LEU A 32 -11.11 15.55 -8.48
CA LEU A 32 -10.30 15.33 -7.27
C LEU A 32 -10.85 14.17 -6.44
N PHE A 33 -12.16 14.11 -6.24
CA PHE A 33 -12.79 13.04 -5.48
C PHE A 33 -12.54 11.66 -6.09
N VAL A 34 -12.68 11.53 -7.40
CA VAL A 34 -12.40 10.28 -8.13
C VAL A 34 -10.92 9.90 -8.01
N SER A 35 -10.01 10.89 -8.16
CA SER A 35 -8.55 10.65 -8.05
C SER A 35 -8.15 10.16 -6.67
N VAL A 36 -8.65 10.78 -5.60
CA VAL A 36 -8.34 10.37 -4.21
C VAL A 36 -8.82 8.95 -3.94
N LYS A 37 -10.00 8.57 -4.42
CA LYS A 37 -10.51 7.20 -4.28
C LYS A 37 -9.61 6.20 -5.00
N SER A 38 -9.22 6.47 -6.24
CA SER A 38 -8.33 5.61 -7.03
C SER A 38 -6.96 5.41 -6.35
N TRP A 39 -6.38 6.47 -5.78
CA TRP A 39 -5.12 6.37 -5.03
C TRP A 39 -5.25 5.54 -3.76
N GLY A 40 -6.38 5.68 -3.05
CA GLY A 40 -6.64 4.86 -1.86
C GLY A 40 -6.69 3.37 -2.17
N ASP A 41 -7.30 2.98 -3.26
CA ASP A 41 -7.38 1.59 -3.70
C ASP A 41 -6.01 1.07 -4.19
N GLU A 42 -5.22 1.90 -4.89
CA GLU A 42 -3.85 1.54 -5.30
C GLU A 42 -2.94 1.31 -4.10
N ILE A 43 -2.95 2.20 -3.10
CA ILE A 43 -2.14 2.02 -1.88
C ILE A 43 -2.54 0.74 -1.14
N LYS A 44 -3.83 0.46 -1.03
CA LYS A 44 -4.30 -0.78 -0.40
C LYS A 44 -3.86 -2.02 -1.18
N SER A 45 -3.86 -1.96 -2.51
CA SER A 45 -3.46 -3.11 -3.34
C SER A 45 -2.01 -3.52 -3.08
N GLN A 46 -1.14 -2.56 -2.78
CA GLN A 46 0.29 -2.77 -2.53
C GLN A 46 0.62 -3.15 -1.08
N MET A 47 -0.37 -3.18 -0.17
CA MET A 47 -0.12 -3.55 1.23
C MET A 47 0.37 -4.98 1.36
N LYS A 48 1.55 -5.13 1.98
CA LYS A 48 2.17 -6.42 2.31
C LYS A 48 2.45 -6.49 3.81
N VAL A 49 2.41 -7.70 4.36
CA VAL A 49 2.78 -7.96 5.75
C VAL A 49 4.17 -8.58 5.78
N TYR A 50 5.05 -7.96 6.53
CA TYR A 50 6.41 -8.45 6.74
C TYR A 50 6.46 -9.20 8.07
N VAL A 51 6.70 -10.50 8.01
CA VAL A 51 6.81 -11.38 9.17
C VAL A 51 8.28 -11.69 9.37
N TYR A 52 8.86 -11.10 10.40
CA TYR A 52 10.25 -11.37 10.78
C TYR A 52 10.32 -12.66 11.58
N LEU A 53 11.20 -13.55 11.16
CA LEU A 53 11.37 -14.85 11.77
C LEU A 53 12.48 -14.83 12.79
N SER A 54 12.34 -15.65 13.84
CA SER A 54 13.37 -15.84 14.85
C SER A 54 14.64 -16.45 14.23
N ASP A 55 15.83 -15.99 14.66
CA ASP A 55 17.10 -16.54 14.20
C ASP A 55 17.33 -17.99 14.65
N SER A 56 16.58 -18.45 15.66
CA SER A 56 16.61 -19.83 16.17
C SER A 56 15.85 -20.84 15.30
N LEU A 57 15.17 -20.37 14.23
CA LEU A 57 14.34 -21.22 13.40
C LEU A 57 15.17 -22.22 12.59
N GLN A 58 14.87 -23.50 12.75
CA GLN A 58 15.49 -24.55 11.93
C GLN A 58 14.88 -24.58 10.52
N THR A 59 15.63 -25.12 9.57
CA THR A 59 15.16 -25.19 8.16
C THR A 59 13.88 -26.01 8.01
N SER A 60 13.66 -27.02 8.84
CA SER A 60 12.43 -27.83 8.91
C SER A 60 11.21 -26.98 9.30
N ASP A 61 11.41 -26.08 10.27
CA ASP A 61 10.36 -25.25 10.82
C ASP A 61 10.00 -24.12 9.85
N LEU A 62 10.96 -23.64 9.08
CA LEU A 62 10.72 -22.68 8.00
C LEU A 62 9.77 -23.27 6.93
N ALA A 63 9.99 -24.52 6.51
CA ALA A 63 9.14 -25.17 5.53
C ALA A 63 7.69 -25.35 6.04
N SER A 64 7.53 -25.71 7.31
CA SER A 64 6.23 -25.85 7.97
C SER A 64 5.53 -24.50 8.09
N THR A 65 6.27 -23.45 8.46
CA THR A 65 5.76 -22.06 8.56
C THR A 65 5.31 -21.53 7.20
N ILE A 66 6.07 -21.75 6.15
CA ILE A 66 5.68 -21.38 4.78
C ILE A 66 4.41 -22.12 4.37
N THR A 67 4.31 -23.43 4.64
CA THR A 67 3.12 -24.23 4.32
C THR A 67 1.90 -23.76 5.09
N TYR A 68 2.08 -23.40 6.36
CA TYR A 68 1.03 -22.82 7.18
C TYR A 68 0.46 -21.55 6.56
N PHE A 69 1.30 -20.57 6.22
CA PHE A 69 0.82 -19.31 5.63
C PHE A 69 0.19 -19.52 4.25
N LYS A 70 0.71 -20.46 3.45
CA LYS A 70 0.11 -20.80 2.14
C LYS A 70 -1.33 -21.34 2.26
N SER A 71 -1.69 -21.95 3.38
CA SER A 71 -3.04 -22.49 3.62
C SER A 71 -4.03 -21.43 4.14
N ARG A 72 -3.57 -20.20 4.41
CA ARG A 72 -4.43 -19.18 5.01
C ARG A 72 -5.37 -18.52 4.00
N PRO A 73 -6.64 -18.30 4.38
CA PRO A 73 -7.64 -17.72 3.49
C PRO A 73 -7.33 -16.26 3.11
N TYR A 74 -6.62 -15.55 3.98
CA TYR A 74 -6.25 -14.15 3.77
C TYR A 74 -5.04 -13.96 2.84
N LEU A 75 -4.31 -15.02 2.52
CA LEU A 75 -3.16 -14.91 1.61
C LEU A 75 -3.62 -14.61 0.19
N GLY A 76 -3.06 -13.56 -0.39
CA GLY A 76 -3.29 -13.17 -1.77
C GLY A 76 -2.74 -14.18 -2.77
N GLN A 77 -3.22 -14.08 -4.00
CA GLN A 77 -2.73 -14.85 -5.12
C GLN A 77 -2.39 -13.92 -6.26
N LYS A 78 -1.20 -14.07 -6.79
CA LYS A 78 -0.75 -13.37 -7.99
C LYS A 78 -0.44 -14.41 -9.05
N GLU A 79 -1.07 -14.30 -10.24
CA GLU A 79 -0.90 -15.24 -11.34
C GLU A 79 -1.12 -16.72 -10.94
N LEU A 80 -2.18 -16.98 -10.14
CA LEU A 80 -2.52 -18.32 -9.60
C LEU A 80 -1.49 -18.89 -8.61
N LYS A 81 -0.51 -18.11 -8.18
CA LYS A 81 0.44 -18.50 -7.16
C LYS A 81 0.19 -17.76 -5.85
N PRO A 82 0.38 -18.40 -4.69
CA PRO A 82 0.30 -17.72 -3.39
C PRO A 82 1.27 -16.54 -3.37
N GLU A 83 0.80 -15.36 -2.99
CA GLU A 83 1.64 -14.17 -2.86
C GLU A 83 2.42 -14.21 -1.54
N LEU A 84 3.39 -15.13 -1.48
CA LEU A 84 4.28 -15.35 -0.36
C LEU A 84 5.71 -15.44 -0.88
N GLU A 85 6.57 -14.57 -0.37
CA GLU A 85 7.98 -14.51 -0.70
C GLU A 85 8.81 -14.66 0.58
N PHE A 86 9.82 -15.55 0.55
CA PHE A 86 10.80 -15.64 1.61
C PHE A 86 12.06 -14.87 1.21
N LYS A 87 12.54 -14.03 2.11
CA LYS A 87 13.83 -13.35 1.98
C LYS A 87 14.72 -13.69 3.15
N SER A 88 15.90 -14.22 2.84
CA SER A 88 16.92 -14.46 3.86
C SER A 88 17.55 -13.14 4.32
N LYS A 89 18.11 -13.13 5.53
CA LYS A 89 18.85 -11.98 6.05
C LYS A 89 19.99 -11.53 5.13
N ALA A 90 20.62 -12.47 4.42
CA ALA A 90 21.69 -12.16 3.46
C ALA A 90 21.15 -11.46 2.20
N GLN A 91 19.99 -11.88 1.71
CA GLN A 91 19.33 -11.22 0.57
C GLN A 91 18.88 -9.80 0.95
N ILE A 92 18.28 -9.63 2.13
CA ILE A 92 17.83 -8.30 2.62
C ILE A 92 19.04 -7.37 2.76
N ALA A 93 20.15 -7.85 3.34
CA ALA A 93 21.38 -7.08 3.45
C ALA A 93 21.91 -6.64 2.09
N THR A 94 21.92 -7.55 1.10
CA THR A 94 22.38 -7.24 -0.27
C THR A 94 21.46 -6.21 -0.95
N GLU A 95 20.13 -6.34 -0.78
CA GLU A 95 19.17 -5.39 -1.32
C GLU A 95 19.31 -4.00 -0.67
N PHE A 96 19.55 -3.98 0.64
CA PHE A 96 19.79 -2.74 1.37
C PHE A 96 21.03 -2.00 0.85
N LEU A 97 22.16 -2.70 0.72
CA LEU A 97 23.40 -2.13 0.17
C LEU A 97 23.22 -1.56 -1.24
N LYS A 98 22.41 -2.24 -2.08
CA LYS A 98 22.14 -1.76 -3.43
C LYS A 98 21.23 -0.53 -3.48
N SER A 99 20.30 -0.42 -2.54
CA SER A 99 19.28 0.65 -2.53
C SER A 99 19.74 1.91 -1.79
N SER A 100 20.42 1.76 -0.67
CA SER A 100 20.86 2.88 0.18
C SER A 100 22.19 3.47 -0.21
N GLN A 101 23.02 2.72 -0.97
CA GLN A 101 24.44 3.06 -1.23
C GLN A 101 25.29 3.22 0.06
N GLU A 102 24.72 2.86 1.21
CA GLU A 102 25.38 2.91 2.52
C GLU A 102 25.72 1.51 2.97
N ASP A 103 26.94 1.34 3.50
CA ASP A 103 27.37 0.08 4.06
C ASP A 103 26.93 0.00 5.54
N TYR A 104 25.94 -0.87 5.83
CA TYR A 104 25.47 -1.09 7.19
C TYR A 104 26.58 -1.63 8.10
N GLN A 105 27.58 -2.33 7.56
CA GLN A 105 28.71 -2.85 8.33
C GLN A 105 29.56 -1.71 8.92
N THR A 106 29.70 -0.61 8.19
CA THR A 106 30.37 0.59 8.67
C THR A 106 29.60 1.27 9.81
N LEU A 107 28.25 1.17 9.80
CA LEU A 107 27.38 1.83 10.77
C LEU A 107 27.06 0.97 11.98
N LEU A 108 26.91 -0.35 11.80
CA LEU A 108 26.36 -1.27 12.80
C LEU A 108 27.34 -2.39 13.21
N GLY A 109 28.56 -2.44 12.63
CA GLY A 109 29.55 -3.46 12.89
C GLY A 109 29.44 -4.68 11.97
N GLU A 110 30.24 -5.71 12.25
CA GLU A 110 30.38 -6.89 11.38
C GLU A 110 29.15 -7.83 11.40
N GLU A 111 28.31 -7.74 12.43
CA GLU A 111 27.11 -8.58 12.55
C GLU A 111 25.99 -8.07 11.64
N ASN A 112 25.38 -8.99 10.91
CA ASN A 112 24.22 -8.69 10.06
C ASN A 112 22.98 -8.42 10.94
N PRO A 113 22.46 -7.17 11.01
CA PRO A 113 21.34 -6.81 11.87
C PRO A 113 19.98 -7.28 11.32
N PHE A 114 19.95 -7.77 10.08
CA PHE A 114 18.72 -8.19 9.43
C PHE A 114 18.29 -9.59 9.86
N LYS A 115 16.97 -9.81 9.86
CA LYS A 115 16.36 -11.12 10.15
C LYS A 115 15.77 -11.72 8.87
N ASN A 116 15.62 -13.04 8.88
CA ASN A 116 14.86 -13.71 7.84
C ASN A 116 13.40 -13.19 7.85
N CYS A 117 12.82 -13.01 6.68
CA CYS A 117 11.51 -12.40 6.54
C CYS A 117 10.63 -13.16 5.55
N LEU A 118 9.35 -13.35 5.91
CA LEU A 118 8.30 -13.75 5.00
C LEU A 118 7.48 -12.51 4.63
N ILE A 119 7.31 -12.29 3.34
CA ILE A 119 6.51 -11.20 2.80
C ILE A 119 5.20 -11.80 2.31
N LEU A 120 4.09 -11.41 2.93
CA LEU A 120 2.76 -11.91 2.64
C LEU A 120 1.95 -10.84 1.92
N GLY A 121 1.47 -11.13 0.71
CA GLY A 121 0.43 -10.34 0.07
C GLY A 121 -0.92 -10.69 0.66
N ILE A 122 -1.71 -9.71 1.04
CA ILE A 122 -3.02 -9.90 1.67
C ILE A 122 -4.12 -9.65 0.64
N LYS A 123 -5.13 -10.52 0.60
CA LYS A 123 -6.31 -10.32 -0.24
C LYS A 123 -7.06 -9.04 0.13
N GLU A 124 -7.63 -8.38 -0.88
CA GLU A 124 -8.34 -7.12 -0.74
C GLU A 124 -9.44 -7.14 0.33
N GLU A 125 -10.19 -8.25 0.41
CA GLU A 125 -11.26 -8.44 1.39
C GLU A 125 -10.81 -8.40 2.86
N TYR A 126 -9.52 -8.67 3.11
CA TYR A 126 -8.91 -8.66 4.45
C TYR A 126 -8.13 -7.37 4.75
N LYS A 127 -8.02 -6.43 3.81
CA LYS A 127 -7.31 -5.15 3.99
C LYS A 127 -8.14 -4.09 4.73
N ASN A 128 -9.00 -4.51 5.64
CA ASN A 128 -9.72 -3.65 6.57
C ASN A 128 -9.11 -3.75 7.96
N GLU A 129 -9.27 -2.70 8.77
CA GLU A 129 -8.64 -2.60 10.08
C GLU A 129 -8.95 -3.78 11.02
N ALA A 130 -10.20 -4.23 11.04
CA ALA A 130 -10.63 -5.31 11.94
C ALA A 130 -10.02 -6.67 11.55
N SER A 131 -9.99 -6.99 10.25
CA SER A 131 -9.39 -8.22 9.74
C SER A 131 -7.87 -8.18 9.88
N PHE A 132 -7.27 -7.02 9.60
CA PHE A 132 -5.82 -6.85 9.71
C PHE A 132 -5.32 -7.03 11.14
N LYS A 133 -6.02 -6.47 12.13
CA LYS A 133 -5.69 -6.70 13.56
C LYS A 133 -5.74 -8.18 13.94
N LYS A 134 -6.72 -8.93 13.42
CA LYS A 134 -6.81 -10.38 13.68
C LYS A 134 -5.64 -11.15 13.05
N ILE A 135 -5.28 -10.81 11.81
CA ILE A 135 -4.13 -11.42 11.12
C ILE A 135 -2.83 -11.14 11.87
N VAL A 136 -2.61 -9.90 12.29
CA VAL A 136 -1.42 -9.53 13.06
C VAL A 136 -1.37 -10.28 14.39
N ALA A 137 -2.49 -10.36 15.12
CA ALA A 137 -2.56 -11.11 16.37
C ALA A 137 -2.30 -12.62 16.17
N GLU A 138 -2.82 -13.22 15.10
CA GLU A 138 -2.55 -14.62 14.73
C GLU A 138 -1.07 -14.85 14.44
N ILE A 139 -0.44 -13.94 13.70
CA ILE A 139 0.99 -14.02 13.35
C ILE A 139 1.85 -13.88 14.61
N GLN A 140 1.57 -12.88 15.45
CA GLN A 140 2.33 -12.62 16.68
C GLN A 140 2.19 -13.70 17.75
N ALA A 141 1.10 -14.47 17.72
CA ALA A 141 0.91 -15.61 18.63
C ALA A 141 1.79 -16.82 18.28
N ARG A 142 2.52 -16.78 17.18
CA ARG A 142 3.37 -17.89 16.75
C ARG A 142 4.76 -17.80 17.35
N PRO A 143 5.30 -18.93 17.84
CA PRO A 143 6.64 -18.97 18.46
C PRO A 143 7.80 -18.75 17.47
N GLU A 144 7.54 -18.87 16.18
CA GLU A 144 8.53 -18.69 15.12
C GLU A 144 8.74 -17.21 14.69
N VAL A 145 7.88 -16.29 15.17
CA VAL A 145 7.87 -14.87 14.80
C VAL A 145 8.50 -14.00 15.86
#